data_9f3f231310aa56b4f4a0d7525c98463a
#
_entry.id   9f3f231310aa56b4f4a0d7525c98463a
#
_cell.length_a   1.000
_cell.length_b   1.000
_cell.length_c   1.000
_cell.angle_alpha   90.00
_cell.angle_beta   90.00
_cell.angle_gamma   90.00
#
_symmetry.space_group_name_H-M   'P 1'
#
loop_
_entity.id
_entity.type
_entity.pdbx_description
1 polymer ?
#
loop_
_entity_poly.entity_id
_entity_poly.type
_entity_poly.pdbx_seq_one_letter_code
_entity_poly.pdbx_strand_id
1 'polypeptide(L)'
;MSAVTRPRLKAPPHSCDTHMHIYDARFAQAPGGPKPPGEFPVEAYRRMLARLGVSRVVVVQPNAYQDDNRCTLDAIAQLGADAKGVGVVKSSVSDAQLDALTRGGIRGIRFMTLPGGALGWDVMDALAARVHTFGWHAVVQLDGRTLPEREAQILRLPGRFIIDHVGKFLEPVPPHHPAFKSLLRLVDTGRCWVKLSAAYEVSKSGPPRYEDVGILAKALVKAAPERMLWASNWPHPTAAKDAFPDDANLLDLLLEWAPDESVRRRILVHNPAELYGF
;
A
#
# COMPACT_ATOMS: atom_id res chain seq x y z
N MET A 1 -3.26 -10.36 -30.28
CA MET A 1 -3.01 -9.35 -29.24
C MET A 1 -4.31 -9.15 -28.48
N SER A 2 -4.37 -9.51 -27.22
CA SER A 2 -5.55 -9.21 -26.38
C SER A 2 -5.74 -7.70 -26.32
N ALA A 3 -6.97 -7.22 -26.52
CA ALA A 3 -7.28 -5.80 -26.42
C ALA A 3 -6.89 -5.30 -25.01
N VAL A 4 -6.16 -4.19 -24.95
CA VAL A 4 -5.76 -3.61 -23.66
C VAL A 4 -7.02 -3.11 -22.96
N THR A 5 -7.42 -3.76 -21.88
CA THR A 5 -8.62 -3.41 -21.10
C THR A 5 -8.45 -2.03 -20.48
N ARG A 6 -9.43 -1.15 -20.69
CA ARG A 6 -9.52 0.14 -19.99
C ARG A 6 -10.52 0.02 -18.84
N PRO A 7 -10.29 0.72 -17.71
CA PRO A 7 -11.25 0.68 -16.61
C PRO A 7 -12.58 1.35 -17.00
N ARG A 8 -13.68 0.82 -16.47
CA ARG A 8 -15.00 1.45 -16.55
C ARG A 8 -15.06 2.68 -15.65
N LEU A 9 -14.39 2.60 -14.49
CA LEU A 9 -14.22 3.73 -13.59
C LEU A 9 -13.30 4.77 -14.24
N LYS A 10 -13.82 5.96 -14.47
CA LYS A 10 -13.02 7.10 -14.89
C LYS A 10 -12.40 7.73 -13.66
N ALA A 11 -11.09 7.56 -13.48
CA ALA A 11 -10.37 8.13 -12.35
C ALA A 11 -10.48 9.67 -12.37
N PRO A 12 -10.89 10.33 -11.28
CA PRO A 12 -10.89 11.78 -11.18
C PRO A 12 -9.48 12.37 -11.36
N PRO A 13 -9.33 13.62 -11.83
CA PRO A 13 -8.04 14.31 -11.80
C PRO A 13 -7.40 14.25 -10.40
N HIS A 14 -6.08 14.10 -10.36
CA HIS A 14 -5.28 13.96 -9.12
C HIS A 14 -5.54 12.67 -8.34
N SER A 15 -6.14 11.65 -8.96
CA SER A 15 -6.22 10.31 -8.37
C SER A 15 -4.83 9.75 -8.09
N CYS A 16 -4.71 9.04 -6.97
CA CYS A 16 -3.46 8.49 -6.46
C CYS A 16 -3.51 6.96 -6.35
N ASP A 17 -2.49 6.30 -6.88
CA ASP A 17 -2.14 4.93 -6.54
C ASP A 17 -1.24 4.96 -5.30
N THR A 18 -1.72 4.49 -4.15
CA THR A 18 -1.01 4.62 -2.89
C THR A 18 -0.08 3.45 -2.56
N HIS A 19 0.10 2.49 -3.49
CA HIS A 19 1.01 1.36 -3.28
C HIS A 19 1.41 0.70 -4.60
N MET A 20 2.64 0.93 -5.01
CA MET A 20 3.27 0.22 -6.12
C MET A 20 4.76 0.03 -5.86
N HIS A 21 5.39 -0.85 -6.63
CA HIS A 21 6.81 -1.17 -6.50
C HIS A 21 7.53 -1.01 -7.84
N ILE A 22 8.77 -0.52 -7.82
CA ILE A 22 9.67 -0.54 -8.97
C ILE A 22 10.73 -1.62 -8.76
N TYR A 23 11.00 -2.37 -9.82
CA TYR A 23 12.10 -3.32 -9.90
C TYR A 23 12.91 -2.97 -11.16
N ASP A 24 14.13 -2.53 -10.95
CA ASP A 24 15.00 -2.03 -12.02
C ASP A 24 16.37 -2.71 -11.92
N ALA A 25 16.82 -3.31 -13.00
CA ALA A 25 18.07 -4.09 -13.05
C ALA A 25 19.33 -3.26 -12.71
N ARG A 26 19.24 -1.93 -12.75
CA ARG A 26 20.32 -1.03 -12.28
C ARG A 26 20.60 -1.15 -10.78
N PHE A 27 19.65 -1.68 -10.01
CA PHE A 27 19.74 -1.82 -8.56
C PHE A 27 19.81 -3.30 -8.19
N ALA A 28 20.89 -3.69 -7.51
CA ALA A 28 21.08 -5.07 -7.09
C ALA A 28 20.11 -5.48 -5.98
N GLN A 29 19.66 -6.73 -6.01
CA GLN A 29 18.94 -7.34 -4.88
C GLN A 29 19.78 -7.24 -3.61
N ALA A 30 19.16 -6.81 -2.52
CA ALA A 30 19.84 -6.73 -1.22
C ALA A 30 20.07 -8.13 -0.61
N PRO A 31 21.16 -8.32 0.15
CA PRO A 31 21.35 -9.56 0.92
C PRO A 31 20.14 -9.84 1.84
N GLY A 32 19.63 -11.08 1.77
CA GLY A 32 18.43 -11.50 2.52
C GLY A 32 17.09 -11.07 1.93
N GLY A 33 17.07 -10.22 0.92
CA GLY A 33 15.85 -9.87 0.19
C GLY A 33 15.36 -11.00 -0.72
N PRO A 34 14.06 -11.14 -0.95
CA PRO A 34 13.53 -12.07 -1.92
C PRO A 34 13.93 -11.66 -3.35
N LYS A 35 13.99 -12.65 -4.25
CA LYS A 35 14.27 -12.38 -5.67
C LYS A 35 13.20 -11.45 -6.26
N PRO A 36 13.59 -10.41 -7.03
CA PRO A 36 12.63 -9.61 -7.79
C PRO A 36 11.76 -10.47 -8.70
N PRO A 37 10.46 -10.15 -8.88
CA PRO A 37 9.54 -10.94 -9.74
C PRO A 37 9.90 -10.83 -11.23
N GLY A 38 10.69 -9.83 -11.59
CA GLY A 38 11.12 -9.49 -12.93
C GLY A 38 11.65 -8.06 -12.97
N GLU A 39 11.78 -7.51 -14.17
CA GLU A 39 12.13 -6.11 -14.41
C GLU A 39 10.84 -5.31 -14.67
N PHE A 40 10.59 -4.32 -13.83
CA PHE A 40 9.39 -3.47 -13.86
C PHE A 40 9.81 -2.01 -13.62
N PRO A 41 10.42 -1.35 -14.63
CA PRO A 41 10.93 0.01 -14.49
C PRO A 41 9.83 1.06 -14.50
N VAL A 42 10.17 2.30 -14.15
CA VAL A 42 9.27 3.46 -14.10
C VAL A 42 8.50 3.64 -15.42
N GLU A 43 9.14 3.42 -16.58
CA GLU A 43 8.50 3.58 -17.88
C GLU A 43 7.34 2.57 -18.09
N ALA A 44 7.50 1.33 -17.62
CA ALA A 44 6.41 0.35 -17.65
C ALA A 44 5.24 0.78 -16.76
N TYR A 45 5.55 1.33 -15.58
CA TYR A 45 4.53 1.85 -14.67
C TYR A 45 3.80 3.08 -15.25
N ARG A 46 4.50 4.02 -15.89
CA ARG A 46 3.87 5.18 -16.56
C ARG A 46 2.82 4.76 -17.59
N ARG A 47 3.08 3.69 -18.36
CA ARG A 47 2.09 3.15 -19.30
C ARG A 47 0.83 2.66 -18.59
N MET A 48 0.99 2.01 -17.44
CA MET A 48 -0.13 1.55 -16.62
C MET A 48 -0.91 2.74 -16.05
N LEU A 49 -0.25 3.74 -15.47
CA LEU A 49 -0.88 4.97 -14.98
C LEU A 49 -1.72 5.67 -16.06
N ALA A 50 -1.14 5.85 -17.27
CA ALA A 50 -1.83 6.47 -18.40
C ALA A 50 -3.08 5.66 -18.83
N ARG A 51 -3.02 4.32 -18.76
CA ARG A 51 -4.14 3.44 -19.03
C ARG A 51 -5.28 3.62 -18.02
N LEU A 52 -4.96 3.80 -16.74
CA LEU A 52 -5.94 3.95 -15.66
C LEU A 52 -6.45 5.39 -15.51
N GLY A 53 -5.74 6.40 -16.05
CA GLY A 53 -6.04 7.80 -15.82
C GLY A 53 -5.68 8.29 -14.43
N VAL A 54 -4.74 7.61 -13.75
CA VAL A 54 -4.22 7.98 -12.42
C VAL A 54 -2.97 8.83 -12.60
N SER A 55 -2.76 9.86 -11.77
CA SER A 55 -1.65 10.80 -11.94
C SER A 55 -0.69 10.86 -10.76
N ARG A 56 -1.16 10.62 -9.54
CA ARG A 56 -0.31 10.62 -8.34
C ARG A 56 0.04 9.19 -7.91
N VAL A 57 1.18 9.05 -7.24
CA VAL A 57 1.68 7.73 -6.84
C VAL A 57 2.44 7.75 -5.53
N VAL A 58 2.36 6.65 -4.79
CA VAL A 58 3.25 6.36 -3.66
C VAL A 58 4.08 5.12 -4.01
N VAL A 59 5.38 5.34 -4.23
CA VAL A 59 6.36 4.28 -4.49
C VAL A 59 6.72 3.64 -3.15
N VAL A 60 6.40 2.37 -3.00
CA VAL A 60 6.66 1.61 -1.76
C VAL A 60 7.90 0.75 -1.94
N GLN A 61 8.83 0.83 -0.99
CA GLN A 61 10.05 0.03 -0.98
C GLN A 61 9.74 -1.46 -1.09
N PRO A 62 10.21 -2.15 -2.14
CA PRO A 62 10.02 -3.60 -2.25
C PRO A 62 11.00 -4.35 -1.36
N ASN A 63 10.58 -5.51 -0.83
CA ASN A 63 11.42 -6.32 0.05
C ASN A 63 12.70 -6.82 -0.63
N ALA A 64 12.73 -6.90 -1.96
CA ALA A 64 13.92 -7.30 -2.72
C ALA A 64 15.13 -6.42 -2.44
N TYR A 65 14.92 -5.16 -2.12
CA TYR A 65 15.98 -4.18 -1.84
C TYR A 65 16.16 -3.89 -0.35
N GLN A 66 15.37 -4.53 0.54
CA GLN A 66 15.45 -4.36 1.99
C GLN A 66 15.50 -2.86 2.38
N ASP A 67 16.56 -2.39 3.04
CA ASP A 67 16.78 -0.99 3.44
C ASP A 67 17.55 -0.15 2.41
N ASP A 68 17.84 -0.69 1.23
CA ASP A 68 18.44 0.08 0.14
C ASP A 68 17.35 0.82 -0.65
N ASN A 69 17.06 2.05 -0.25
CA ASN A 69 16.00 2.87 -0.85
C ASN A 69 16.39 3.55 -2.18
N ARG A 70 17.57 3.28 -2.75
CA ARG A 70 18.05 3.97 -3.97
C ARG A 70 17.12 3.80 -5.16
N CYS A 71 16.59 2.59 -5.40
CA CYS A 71 15.64 2.36 -6.47
C CYS A 71 14.32 3.14 -6.26
N THR A 72 13.81 3.15 -5.03
CA THR A 72 12.60 3.91 -4.66
C THR A 72 12.80 5.42 -4.83
N LEU A 73 13.94 5.97 -4.41
CA LEU A 73 14.26 7.39 -4.58
C LEU A 73 14.45 7.78 -6.05
N ASP A 74 15.12 6.95 -6.85
CA ASP A 74 15.27 7.13 -8.29
C ASP A 74 13.90 7.15 -8.98
N ALA A 75 13.01 6.24 -8.61
CA ALA A 75 11.65 6.20 -9.14
C ALA A 75 10.85 7.47 -8.79
N ILE A 76 10.93 7.95 -7.54
CA ILE A 76 10.28 9.21 -7.12
C ILE A 76 10.83 10.38 -7.94
N ALA A 77 12.16 10.47 -8.10
CA ALA A 77 12.78 11.54 -8.88
C ALA A 77 12.34 11.52 -10.36
N GLN A 78 12.25 10.35 -10.97
CA GLN A 78 11.75 10.20 -12.33
C GLN A 78 10.27 10.57 -12.46
N LEU A 79 9.42 10.21 -11.50
CA LEU A 79 7.97 10.46 -11.52
C LEU A 79 7.63 11.91 -11.17
N GLY A 80 8.51 12.60 -10.45
CA GLY A 80 8.42 14.05 -10.20
C GLY A 80 7.51 14.42 -9.03
N ALA A 81 6.92 15.61 -9.08
CA ALA A 81 6.18 16.23 -7.98
C ALA A 81 4.95 15.42 -7.52
N ASP A 82 4.35 14.65 -8.43
CA ASP A 82 3.19 13.79 -8.15
C ASP A 82 3.56 12.43 -7.54
N ALA A 83 4.81 12.25 -7.12
CA ALA A 83 5.29 11.04 -6.46
C ALA A 83 5.73 11.28 -5.02
N LYS A 84 5.38 10.37 -4.13
CA LYS A 84 5.88 10.23 -2.76
C LYS A 84 6.37 8.80 -2.55
N GLY A 85 7.00 8.53 -1.41
CA GLY A 85 7.51 7.20 -1.11
C GLY A 85 7.26 6.72 0.31
N VAL A 86 7.32 5.40 0.43
CA VAL A 86 7.40 4.68 1.71
C VAL A 86 8.67 3.86 1.68
N GLY A 87 9.59 4.14 2.59
CA GLY A 87 10.91 3.53 2.65
C GLY A 87 11.03 2.45 3.72
N VAL A 88 12.22 1.88 3.81
CA VAL A 88 12.65 0.97 4.89
C VAL A 88 13.99 1.48 5.41
N VAL A 89 14.15 1.57 6.72
CA VAL A 89 15.40 1.99 7.36
C VAL A 89 15.73 1.10 8.54
N LYS A 90 17.02 0.89 8.83
CA LYS A 90 17.48 0.15 10.01
C LYS A 90 17.40 1.02 11.26
N SER A 91 17.43 0.37 12.44
CA SER A 91 17.47 1.06 13.73
C SER A 91 18.71 1.96 13.91
N SER A 92 19.78 1.70 13.15
CA SER A 92 21.02 2.50 13.14
C SER A 92 20.96 3.73 12.22
N VAL A 93 19.80 4.02 11.56
CA VAL A 93 19.67 5.17 10.67
C VAL A 93 19.98 6.49 11.39
N SER A 94 20.81 7.33 10.79
CA SER A 94 21.13 8.66 11.33
C SER A 94 20.06 9.69 10.97
N ASP A 95 20.03 10.81 11.72
CA ASP A 95 19.14 11.94 11.40
C ASP A 95 19.43 12.52 10.01
N ALA A 96 20.69 12.64 9.64
CA ALA A 96 21.09 13.12 8.33
C ALA A 96 20.57 12.22 7.18
N GLN A 97 20.53 10.90 7.39
CA GLN A 97 19.94 9.96 6.43
C GLN A 97 18.41 10.11 6.37
N LEU A 98 17.73 10.25 7.51
CA LEU A 98 16.29 10.48 7.55
C LEU A 98 15.89 11.79 6.87
N ASP A 99 16.68 12.88 7.11
CA ASP A 99 16.49 14.16 6.41
C ASP A 99 16.66 14.03 4.90
N ALA A 100 17.70 13.32 4.46
CA ALA A 100 17.94 13.10 3.04
C ALA A 100 16.80 12.31 2.38
N LEU A 101 16.32 11.24 3.01
CA LEU A 101 15.18 10.44 2.55
C LEU A 101 13.90 11.28 2.51
N THR A 102 13.67 12.12 3.54
CA THR A 102 12.50 13.00 3.61
C THR A 102 12.51 14.04 2.48
N ARG A 103 13.67 14.68 2.21
CA ARG A 103 13.85 15.56 1.05
C ARG A 103 13.69 14.83 -0.27
N GLY A 104 14.07 13.56 -0.34
CA GLY A 104 13.87 12.67 -1.49
C GLY A 104 12.42 12.23 -1.70
N GLY A 105 11.49 12.65 -0.86
CA GLY A 105 10.06 12.39 -1.04
C GLY A 105 9.49 11.25 -0.17
N ILE A 106 10.30 10.61 0.68
CA ILE A 106 9.79 9.58 1.61
C ILE A 106 8.90 10.23 2.67
N ARG A 107 7.73 9.61 2.93
CA ARG A 107 6.71 10.06 3.87
C ARG A 107 6.26 8.99 4.87
N GLY A 108 6.78 7.79 4.75
CA GLY A 108 6.44 6.70 5.65
C GLY A 108 7.50 5.61 5.72
N ILE A 109 7.40 4.76 6.73
CA ILE A 109 8.21 3.56 6.92
C ILE A 109 7.35 2.31 6.78
N ARG A 110 7.85 1.29 6.06
CA ARG A 110 7.15 0.02 5.86
C ARG A 110 7.60 -1.02 6.86
N PHE A 111 6.65 -1.53 7.65
CA PHE A 111 6.79 -2.73 8.46
C PHE A 111 6.05 -3.87 7.76
N MET A 112 6.78 -4.85 7.28
CA MET A 112 6.23 -6.08 6.73
C MET A 112 6.58 -7.23 7.67
N THR A 113 5.60 -7.69 8.42
CA THR A 113 5.79 -8.69 9.49
C THR A 113 5.59 -10.13 9.02
N LEU A 114 5.32 -10.31 7.73
CA LEU A 114 5.23 -11.60 7.06
C LEU A 114 6.62 -12.09 6.62
N PRO A 115 6.80 -13.39 6.34
CA PRO A 115 8.08 -13.92 5.87
C PRO A 115 8.66 -13.14 4.68
N GLY A 116 9.96 -12.85 4.74
CA GLY A 116 10.68 -12.05 3.74
C GLY A 116 10.61 -10.54 3.93
N GLY A 117 9.90 -10.05 4.95
CA GLY A 117 9.88 -8.63 5.31
C GLY A 117 11.18 -8.16 5.95
N ALA A 118 11.55 -6.90 5.71
CA ALA A 118 12.78 -6.31 6.24
C ALA A 118 12.67 -5.88 7.71
N LEU A 119 11.48 -5.49 8.16
CA LEU A 119 11.22 -4.97 9.51
C LEU A 119 10.05 -5.73 10.14
N GLY A 120 10.30 -6.31 11.34
CA GLY A 120 9.33 -7.05 12.13
C GLY A 120 8.73 -6.24 13.28
N TRP A 121 8.01 -6.96 14.14
CA TRP A 121 7.35 -6.40 15.32
C TRP A 121 8.32 -5.89 16.39
N ASP A 122 9.49 -6.50 16.50
CA ASP A 122 10.52 -6.24 17.51
C ASP A 122 11.10 -4.83 17.43
N VAL A 123 11.24 -4.28 16.23
CA VAL A 123 11.81 -2.94 15.98
C VAL A 123 10.73 -1.86 15.77
N MET A 124 9.47 -2.24 15.66
CA MET A 124 8.40 -1.36 15.19
C MET A 124 8.20 -0.13 16.10
N ASP A 125 8.07 -0.33 17.41
CA ASP A 125 7.75 0.76 18.35
C ASP A 125 8.86 1.84 18.33
N ALA A 126 10.12 1.41 18.41
CA ALA A 126 11.25 2.34 18.43
C ALA A 126 11.46 3.06 17.09
N LEU A 127 11.42 2.33 15.98
CA LEU A 127 11.57 2.93 14.65
C LEU A 127 10.40 3.85 14.28
N ALA A 128 9.16 3.46 14.59
CA ALA A 128 8.00 4.30 14.32
C ALA A 128 8.08 5.62 15.11
N ALA A 129 8.47 5.57 16.40
CA ALA A 129 8.66 6.77 17.21
C ALA A 129 9.75 7.67 16.61
N ARG A 130 10.89 7.08 16.19
CA ARG A 130 12.00 7.83 15.60
C ARG A 130 11.61 8.52 14.29
N VAL A 131 11.04 7.79 13.32
CA VAL A 131 10.72 8.37 12.01
C VAL A 131 9.56 9.34 12.07
N HIS A 132 8.69 9.22 13.09
CA HIS A 132 7.59 10.17 13.32
C HIS A 132 8.10 11.59 13.56
N THR A 133 9.27 11.78 14.19
CA THR A 133 9.89 13.10 14.39
C THR A 133 10.29 13.78 13.07
N PHE A 134 10.39 13.01 11.98
CA PHE A 134 10.63 13.48 10.61
C PHE A 134 9.33 13.61 9.79
N GLY A 135 8.15 13.48 10.43
CA GLY A 135 6.84 13.59 9.79
C GLY A 135 6.40 12.32 9.04
N TRP A 136 7.08 11.19 9.23
CA TRP A 136 6.69 9.94 8.57
C TRP A 136 5.61 9.21 9.35
N HIS A 137 4.75 8.48 8.62
CA HIS A 137 3.78 7.56 9.19
C HIS A 137 4.22 6.10 9.03
N ALA A 138 3.68 5.21 9.87
CA ALA A 138 3.92 3.77 9.76
C ALA A 138 2.97 3.13 8.73
N VAL A 139 3.49 2.21 7.92
CA VAL A 139 2.71 1.32 7.03
C VAL A 139 2.95 -0.10 7.48
N VAL A 140 1.90 -0.81 7.89
CA VAL A 140 1.98 -2.14 8.47
C VAL A 140 1.31 -3.16 7.57
N GLN A 141 2.08 -4.15 7.14
CA GLN A 141 1.59 -5.33 6.44
C GLN A 141 1.77 -6.56 7.34
N LEU A 142 0.67 -7.21 7.66
CA LEU A 142 0.60 -8.34 8.58
C LEU A 142 -0.39 -9.38 8.07
N ASP A 143 -0.49 -10.54 8.72
CA ASP A 143 -1.69 -11.37 8.60
C ASP A 143 -2.79 -10.78 9.49
N GLY A 144 -3.86 -10.29 8.89
CA GLY A 144 -4.97 -9.66 9.61
C GLY A 144 -5.60 -10.53 10.71
N ARG A 145 -5.43 -11.86 10.63
CA ARG A 145 -5.93 -12.78 11.67
C ARG A 145 -5.22 -12.59 13.02
N THR A 146 -4.00 -12.04 13.00
CA THR A 146 -3.20 -11.76 14.20
C THR A 146 -3.53 -10.39 14.84
N LEU A 147 -4.44 -9.61 14.25
CA LEU A 147 -4.80 -8.29 14.76
C LEU A 147 -5.23 -8.28 16.24
N PRO A 148 -6.04 -9.23 16.76
CA PRO A 148 -6.40 -9.22 18.18
C PRO A 148 -5.20 -9.25 19.13
N GLU A 149 -4.13 -9.95 18.74
CA GLU A 149 -2.89 -10.08 19.53
C GLU A 149 -1.98 -8.85 19.38
N ARG A 150 -2.09 -8.13 18.26
CA ARG A 150 -1.22 -7.01 17.87
C ARG A 150 -1.86 -5.64 18.04
N GLU A 151 -3.17 -5.57 18.29
CA GLU A 151 -3.93 -4.34 18.41
C GLU A 151 -3.31 -3.35 19.41
N ALA A 152 -2.95 -3.82 20.59
CA ALA A 152 -2.33 -2.98 21.62
C ALA A 152 -0.97 -2.41 21.18
N GLN A 153 -0.16 -3.16 20.42
CA GLN A 153 1.10 -2.67 19.87
C GLN A 153 0.86 -1.62 18.77
N ILE A 154 -0.06 -1.90 17.84
CA ILE A 154 -0.40 -0.99 16.76
C ILE A 154 -0.97 0.33 17.29
N LEU A 155 -1.79 0.29 18.35
CA LEU A 155 -2.34 1.49 19.00
C LEU A 155 -1.28 2.40 19.63
N ARG A 156 -0.10 1.87 19.98
CA ARG A 156 1.04 2.68 20.47
C ARG A 156 1.79 3.43 19.37
N LEU A 157 1.58 3.08 18.09
CA LEU A 157 2.22 3.79 16.98
C LEU A 157 1.91 5.29 17.06
N PRO A 158 2.90 6.15 16.90
CA PRO A 158 2.68 7.60 16.95
C PRO A 158 1.96 8.10 15.70
N GLY A 159 1.11 9.10 15.86
CA GLY A 159 0.45 9.78 14.76
C GLY A 159 -0.45 8.87 13.92
N ARG A 160 -0.41 9.08 12.61
CA ARG A 160 -1.18 8.31 11.61
C ARG A 160 -0.43 7.03 11.25
N PHE A 161 -1.18 5.97 10.97
CA PHE A 161 -0.62 4.71 10.48
C PHE A 161 -1.56 4.06 9.44
N ILE A 162 -1.01 3.15 8.66
CA ILE A 162 -1.72 2.48 7.56
C ILE A 162 -1.66 0.98 7.78
N ILE A 163 -2.77 0.29 7.56
CA ILE A 163 -2.83 -1.16 7.39
C ILE A 163 -2.98 -1.49 5.91
N ASP A 164 -2.08 -2.31 5.38
CA ASP A 164 -2.07 -2.68 3.96
C ASP A 164 -3.19 -3.69 3.60
N HIS A 165 -3.65 -3.65 2.34
CA HIS A 165 -4.37 -4.71 1.63
C HIS A 165 -5.62 -5.25 2.34
N VAL A 166 -6.57 -4.37 2.69
CA VAL A 166 -7.82 -4.72 3.39
C VAL A 166 -7.56 -5.52 4.69
N GLY A 167 -6.39 -5.29 5.32
CA GLY A 167 -5.93 -6.04 6.50
C GLY A 167 -5.20 -7.34 6.18
N LYS A 168 -5.10 -7.74 4.92
CA LYS A 168 -4.40 -8.96 4.43
C LYS A 168 -4.67 -10.21 5.27
N PHE A 169 -5.94 -10.57 5.42
CA PHE A 169 -6.34 -11.83 6.05
C PHE A 169 -5.96 -13.01 5.14
N LEU A 170 -4.84 -13.71 5.45
CA LEU A 170 -4.30 -14.78 4.60
C LEU A 170 -5.28 -15.93 4.37
N GLU A 171 -6.21 -16.14 5.31
CA GLU A 171 -7.45 -16.87 5.08
C GLU A 171 -8.60 -15.89 5.27
N PRO A 172 -9.48 -15.71 4.27
CA PRO A 172 -10.60 -14.79 4.36
C PRO A 172 -11.48 -15.03 5.57
N VAL A 173 -11.88 -13.95 6.22
CA VAL A 173 -12.71 -13.98 7.42
C VAL A 173 -14.02 -13.24 7.17
N PRO A 174 -15.13 -13.59 7.82
CA PRO A 174 -16.37 -12.84 7.71
C PRO A 174 -16.31 -11.52 8.51
N PRO A 175 -17.15 -10.52 8.21
CA PRO A 175 -17.14 -9.22 8.90
C PRO A 175 -17.37 -9.27 10.42
N HIS A 176 -18.01 -10.32 10.91
CA HIS A 176 -18.23 -10.50 12.36
C HIS A 176 -17.03 -11.14 13.10
N HIS A 177 -15.99 -11.58 12.38
CA HIS A 177 -14.81 -12.23 12.96
C HIS A 177 -14.05 -11.27 13.90
N PRO A 178 -13.55 -11.75 15.07
CA PRO A 178 -12.85 -10.89 16.03
C PRO A 178 -11.68 -10.09 15.43
N ALA A 179 -10.92 -10.69 14.53
CA ALA A 179 -9.78 -10.03 13.88
C ALA A 179 -10.21 -8.86 12.98
N PHE A 180 -11.31 -8.98 12.23
CA PHE A 180 -11.84 -7.87 11.45
C PHE A 180 -12.44 -6.77 12.36
N LYS A 181 -13.06 -7.16 13.48
CA LYS A 181 -13.50 -6.19 14.49
C LYS A 181 -12.33 -5.42 15.10
N SER A 182 -11.16 -6.06 15.30
CA SER A 182 -9.94 -5.36 15.70
C SER A 182 -9.53 -4.30 14.66
N LEU A 183 -9.57 -4.62 13.35
CA LEU A 183 -9.29 -3.65 12.30
C LEU A 183 -10.25 -2.47 12.35
N LEU A 184 -11.55 -2.73 12.53
CA LEU A 184 -12.55 -1.66 12.66
C LEU A 184 -12.28 -0.75 13.88
N ARG A 185 -11.89 -1.31 15.03
CA ARG A 185 -11.50 -0.51 16.20
C ARG A 185 -10.26 0.35 15.95
N LEU A 186 -9.27 -0.17 15.21
CA LEU A 186 -8.11 0.63 14.79
C LEU A 186 -8.56 1.81 13.91
N VAL A 187 -9.45 1.56 12.95
CA VAL A 187 -9.99 2.59 12.06
C VAL A 187 -10.79 3.64 12.84
N ASP A 188 -11.60 3.21 13.82
CA ASP A 188 -12.42 4.08 14.69
C ASP A 188 -11.60 5.06 15.54
N THR A 189 -10.30 4.81 15.74
CA THR A 189 -9.39 5.77 16.36
C THR A 189 -9.21 7.08 15.57
N GLY A 190 -9.62 7.11 14.31
CA GLY A 190 -9.38 8.22 13.36
C GLY A 190 -7.92 8.34 12.91
N ARG A 191 -6.98 7.50 13.41
CA ARG A 191 -5.55 7.51 13.07
C ARG A 191 -5.15 6.41 12.10
N CYS A 192 -5.98 5.38 11.93
CA CYS A 192 -5.72 4.23 11.08
C CYS A 192 -6.30 4.44 9.69
N TRP A 193 -5.46 4.27 8.68
CA TRP A 193 -5.84 4.24 7.27
C TRP A 193 -5.75 2.81 6.75
N VAL A 194 -6.58 2.45 5.76
CA VAL A 194 -6.55 1.11 5.17
C VAL A 194 -6.47 1.20 3.65
N LYS A 195 -5.55 0.44 3.05
CA LYS A 195 -5.46 0.34 1.58
C LYS A 195 -6.42 -0.73 1.06
N LEU A 196 -7.36 -0.31 0.23
CA LEU A 196 -8.26 -1.16 -0.53
C LEU A 196 -7.52 -1.69 -1.77
N SER A 197 -6.74 -2.75 -1.60
CA SER A 197 -5.82 -3.25 -2.62
C SER A 197 -5.53 -4.73 -2.47
N ALA A 198 -4.89 -5.31 -3.50
CA ALA A 198 -4.34 -6.66 -3.51
C ALA A 198 -5.30 -7.78 -3.07
N ALA A 199 -6.59 -7.66 -3.39
CA ALA A 199 -7.59 -8.69 -3.05
C ALA A 199 -7.21 -10.06 -3.61
N TYR A 200 -6.56 -10.10 -4.76
CA TYR A 200 -6.09 -11.33 -5.43
C TYR A 200 -5.07 -12.14 -4.63
N GLU A 201 -4.37 -11.52 -3.67
CA GLU A 201 -3.35 -12.21 -2.87
C GLU A 201 -3.93 -13.18 -1.85
N VAL A 202 -5.18 -12.96 -1.41
CA VAL A 202 -5.78 -13.71 -0.31
C VAL A 202 -7.15 -14.29 -0.64
N SER A 203 -7.83 -13.75 -1.66
CA SER A 203 -9.18 -14.22 -2.01
C SER A 203 -9.21 -15.68 -2.41
N LYS A 204 -10.22 -16.40 -1.92
CA LYS A 204 -10.56 -17.77 -2.31
C LYS A 204 -11.71 -17.81 -3.32
N SER A 205 -12.53 -16.74 -3.37
CA SER A 205 -13.59 -16.62 -4.40
C SER A 205 -13.03 -16.22 -5.77
N GLY A 206 -11.82 -15.65 -5.82
CA GLY A 206 -11.10 -15.34 -7.04
C GLY A 206 -11.67 -14.19 -7.87
N PRO A 207 -11.03 -13.95 -9.05
CA PRO A 207 -11.44 -12.89 -9.97
C PRO A 207 -12.80 -13.20 -10.64
N PRO A 208 -13.51 -12.17 -11.16
CA PRO A 208 -13.08 -10.78 -11.21
C PRO A 208 -13.45 -9.96 -9.97
N ARG A 209 -14.25 -10.49 -9.05
CA ARG A 209 -14.91 -9.70 -7.99
C ARG A 209 -14.28 -9.84 -6.61
N TYR A 210 -13.54 -10.94 -6.35
CA TYR A 210 -12.91 -11.22 -5.05
C TYR A 210 -13.90 -11.00 -3.89
N GLU A 211 -15.07 -11.66 -3.94
CA GLU A 211 -16.25 -11.34 -3.13
C GLU A 211 -16.02 -11.48 -1.63
N ASP A 212 -15.22 -12.47 -1.23
CA ASP A 212 -14.82 -12.71 0.16
C ASP A 212 -13.97 -11.56 0.76
N VAL A 213 -13.12 -10.92 -0.04
CA VAL A 213 -12.39 -9.70 0.34
C VAL A 213 -13.27 -8.46 0.15
N GLY A 214 -14.10 -8.45 -0.90
CA GLY A 214 -14.99 -7.35 -1.23
C GLY A 214 -16.01 -7.04 -0.11
N ILE A 215 -16.47 -8.05 0.62
CA ILE A 215 -17.38 -7.83 1.76
C ILE A 215 -16.69 -7.05 2.90
N LEU A 216 -15.40 -7.30 3.13
CA LEU A 216 -14.59 -6.55 4.11
C LEU A 216 -14.30 -5.13 3.63
N ALA A 217 -13.95 -4.96 2.35
CA ALA A 217 -13.71 -3.66 1.75
C ALA A 217 -14.96 -2.75 1.84
N LYS A 218 -16.14 -3.29 1.51
CA LYS A 218 -17.44 -2.58 1.65
C LYS A 218 -17.72 -2.18 3.10
N ALA A 219 -17.43 -3.07 4.05
CA ALA A 219 -17.61 -2.78 5.47
C ALA A 219 -16.67 -1.66 5.96
N LEU A 220 -15.41 -1.66 5.52
CA LEU A 220 -14.44 -0.60 5.80
C LEU A 220 -14.87 0.75 5.20
N VAL A 221 -15.26 0.77 3.92
CA VAL A 221 -15.77 1.98 3.25
C VAL A 221 -16.99 2.54 3.97
N LYS A 222 -17.92 1.67 4.41
CA LYS A 222 -19.10 2.09 5.18
C LYS A 222 -18.73 2.67 6.54
N ALA A 223 -17.72 2.10 7.21
CA ALA A 223 -17.30 2.52 8.55
C ALA A 223 -16.58 3.88 8.55
N ALA A 224 -15.65 4.08 7.62
CA ALA A 224 -14.81 5.28 7.59
C ALA A 224 -14.29 5.56 6.16
N PRO A 225 -15.11 6.08 5.25
CA PRO A 225 -14.67 6.38 3.88
C PRO A 225 -13.51 7.37 3.82
N GLU A 226 -13.35 8.23 4.82
CA GLU A 226 -12.26 9.21 4.95
C GLU A 226 -10.94 8.59 5.42
N ARG A 227 -10.89 7.30 5.70
CA ARG A 227 -9.68 6.56 6.09
C ARG A 227 -9.30 5.48 5.07
N MET A 228 -10.01 5.40 3.94
CA MET A 228 -9.73 4.42 2.90
C MET A 228 -8.85 5.01 1.81
N LEU A 229 -7.92 4.20 1.31
CA LEU A 229 -7.02 4.49 0.20
C LEU A 229 -7.21 3.42 -0.87
N TRP A 230 -6.98 3.76 -2.14
CA TRP A 230 -6.88 2.77 -3.21
C TRP A 230 -5.42 2.56 -3.61
N ALA A 231 -5.07 1.34 -4.03
CA ALA A 231 -3.77 1.03 -4.59
C ALA A 231 -3.83 -0.14 -5.58
N SER A 232 -2.96 -0.10 -6.58
CA SER A 232 -2.81 -1.18 -7.56
C SER A 232 -2.05 -2.39 -7.01
N ASN A 233 -1.06 -2.15 -6.17
CA ASN A 233 -0.01 -3.11 -5.80
C ASN A 233 0.80 -3.60 -7.03
N TRP A 234 0.90 -2.76 -8.09
CA TRP A 234 1.70 -3.06 -9.26
C TRP A 234 3.18 -3.28 -8.88
N PRO A 235 3.90 -4.20 -9.47
CA PRO A 235 3.54 -5.11 -10.55
C PRO A 235 3.04 -6.50 -10.08
N HIS A 236 2.33 -6.57 -8.96
CA HIS A 236 1.75 -7.78 -8.41
C HIS A 236 2.80 -8.83 -8.03
N PRO A 237 3.74 -8.51 -7.12
CA PRO A 237 4.96 -9.29 -6.92
C PRO A 237 4.74 -10.72 -6.41
N THR A 238 3.55 -11.01 -5.86
CA THR A 238 3.17 -12.34 -5.34
C THR A 238 2.28 -13.13 -6.30
N ALA A 239 1.80 -12.49 -7.38
CA ALA A 239 0.98 -13.18 -8.36
C ALA A 239 1.82 -14.12 -9.24
N ALA A 240 1.28 -15.30 -9.59
CA ALA A 240 1.90 -16.15 -10.58
C ALA A 240 1.91 -15.44 -11.95
N LYS A 241 2.95 -15.66 -12.76
CA LYS A 241 3.14 -14.93 -14.03
C LYS A 241 2.01 -15.12 -15.05
N ASP A 242 1.33 -16.24 -14.99
CA ASP A 242 0.18 -16.59 -15.82
C ASP A 242 -1.17 -16.13 -15.22
N ALA A 243 -1.16 -15.57 -14.03
CA ALA A 243 -2.35 -15.15 -13.29
C ALA A 243 -2.25 -13.70 -12.77
N PHE A 244 -1.52 -12.82 -13.49
CA PHE A 244 -1.50 -11.40 -13.14
C PHE A 244 -2.90 -10.82 -13.24
N PRO A 245 -3.36 -10.11 -12.18
CA PRO A 245 -4.62 -9.40 -12.24
C PRO A 245 -4.53 -8.24 -13.25
N ASP A 246 -5.66 -7.89 -13.87
CA ASP A 246 -5.74 -6.69 -14.70
C ASP A 246 -5.98 -5.47 -13.80
N ASP A 247 -5.07 -4.50 -13.83
CA ASP A 247 -5.15 -3.25 -13.05
C ASP A 247 -6.45 -2.47 -13.32
N ALA A 248 -6.98 -2.53 -14.54
CA ALA A 248 -8.25 -1.90 -14.85
C ALA A 248 -9.41 -2.54 -14.07
N ASN A 249 -9.42 -3.87 -13.99
CA ASN A 249 -10.41 -4.58 -13.17
C ASN A 249 -10.23 -4.30 -11.67
N LEU A 250 -8.98 -4.19 -11.19
CA LEU A 250 -8.70 -3.84 -9.79
C LEU A 250 -9.20 -2.42 -9.44
N LEU A 251 -9.07 -1.47 -10.37
CA LEU A 251 -9.64 -0.13 -10.18
C LEU A 251 -11.18 -0.17 -10.21
N ASP A 252 -11.76 -0.97 -11.09
CA ASP A 252 -13.21 -1.13 -11.24
C ASP A 252 -13.89 -1.75 -10.01
N LEU A 253 -13.14 -2.46 -9.14
CA LEU A 253 -13.68 -2.95 -7.86
C LEU A 253 -14.23 -1.82 -6.99
N LEU A 254 -13.69 -0.60 -7.10
CA LEU A 254 -14.22 0.55 -6.38
C LEU A 254 -15.65 0.92 -6.79
N LEU A 255 -16.11 0.57 -8.00
CA LEU A 255 -17.51 0.78 -8.39
C LEU A 255 -18.48 -0.03 -7.52
N GLU A 256 -18.01 -1.20 -7.02
CA GLU A 256 -18.80 -2.06 -6.14
C GLU A 256 -18.53 -1.79 -4.66
N TRP A 257 -17.29 -1.48 -4.29
CA TRP A 257 -16.91 -1.26 -2.89
C TRP A 257 -17.32 0.10 -2.36
N ALA A 258 -17.35 1.09 -3.24
CA ALA A 258 -17.73 2.48 -2.98
C ALA A 258 -18.65 3.01 -4.10
N PRO A 259 -19.94 2.63 -4.12
CA PRO A 259 -20.86 2.96 -5.22
C PRO A 259 -21.13 4.47 -5.35
N ASP A 260 -20.95 5.25 -4.29
CA ASP A 260 -21.06 6.71 -4.32
C ASP A 260 -19.80 7.34 -4.95
N GLU A 261 -19.98 8.21 -5.95
CA GLU A 261 -18.87 8.90 -6.65
C GLU A 261 -18.11 9.83 -5.72
N SER A 262 -18.77 10.49 -4.79
CA SER A 262 -18.13 11.39 -3.84
C SER A 262 -17.20 10.62 -2.89
N VAL A 263 -17.59 9.42 -2.49
CA VAL A 263 -16.78 8.50 -1.69
C VAL A 263 -15.56 8.01 -2.50
N ARG A 264 -15.75 7.62 -3.77
CA ARG A 264 -14.62 7.24 -4.64
C ARG A 264 -13.64 8.39 -4.84
N ARG A 265 -14.13 9.60 -5.05
CA ARG A 265 -13.27 10.80 -5.14
C ARG A 265 -12.49 11.02 -3.85
N ARG A 266 -13.12 10.82 -2.69
CA ARG A 266 -12.43 10.90 -1.40
C ARG A 266 -11.30 9.87 -1.30
N ILE A 267 -11.56 8.60 -1.62
CA ILE A 267 -10.60 7.49 -1.57
C ILE A 267 -9.43 7.72 -2.54
N LEU A 268 -9.73 8.19 -3.75
CA LEU A 268 -8.72 8.32 -4.80
C LEU A 268 -7.94 9.64 -4.75
N VAL A 269 -8.52 10.72 -4.21
CA VAL A 269 -7.95 12.07 -4.31
C VAL A 269 -7.70 12.70 -2.96
N HIS A 270 -8.75 12.89 -2.15
CA HIS A 270 -8.63 13.70 -0.93
C HIS A 270 -7.85 13.01 0.17
N ASN A 271 -8.17 11.74 0.41
CA ASN A 271 -7.51 10.94 1.43
C ASN A 271 -5.99 10.80 1.18
N PRO A 272 -5.52 10.40 -0.01
CA PRO A 272 -4.08 10.35 -0.25
C PRO A 272 -3.41 11.72 -0.23
N ALA A 273 -4.11 12.79 -0.67
CA ALA A 273 -3.56 14.15 -0.58
C ALA A 273 -3.33 14.58 0.88
N GLU A 274 -4.29 14.31 1.76
CA GLU A 274 -4.17 14.60 3.19
C GLU A 274 -3.05 13.81 3.86
N LEU A 275 -2.93 12.52 3.51
CA LEU A 275 -1.99 11.62 4.20
C LEU A 275 -0.55 11.81 3.75
N TYR A 276 -0.31 12.00 2.45
CA TYR A 276 1.03 12.06 1.87
C TYR A 276 1.51 13.48 1.54
N GLY A 277 0.63 14.50 1.64
CA GLY A 277 0.99 15.90 1.38
C GLY A 277 1.20 16.19 -0.11
N PHE A 278 0.24 15.80 -0.95
CA PHE A 278 0.23 16.15 -2.37
C PHE A 278 -0.35 17.56 -2.59
#